data_a3a2b50244a6d7b48dad2c45d6082e1e
#
_entry.id   a3a2b50244a6d7b48dad2c45d6082e1e
#
_cell.length_a   1.000
_cell.length_b   1.000
_cell.length_c   1.000
_cell.angle_alpha   90.00
_cell.angle_beta   90.00
_cell.angle_gamma   90.00
#
_symmetry.space_group_name_H-M   'P 1'
#
loop_
_entity.id
_entity.type
_entity.pdbx_description
1 polymer ?
#
loop_
_entity_poly.entity_id
_entity_poly.type
_entity_poly.pdbx_seq_one_letter_code
_entity_poly.pdbx_strand_id
1 'polypeptide(L)'
;MKYILMMTGTKAQFDWYAKWSRQDLQAQFAFMHAFNKELRESGVLVATEGLAFPAEAKVVRAGLNGEPITDGVFPESKEFLAGYWIIDVESPERAYEIAARASMAPGPGGQPSNMPIEVRQIVSAASNS
;
A
#
# COMPACT_ATOMS: atom_id res chain seq x y z
N MET A 1 3.97 13.69 -13.56
CA MET A 1 4.53 13.61 -12.20
C MET A 1 4.14 12.27 -11.58
N LYS A 2 5.11 11.55 -11.07
CA LYS A 2 4.85 10.25 -10.46
C LYS A 2 4.75 10.35 -8.96
N TYR A 3 3.78 9.65 -8.40
CA TYR A 3 3.56 9.58 -6.95
C TYR A 3 3.41 8.12 -6.54
N ILE A 4 3.89 7.81 -5.35
CA ILE A 4 3.58 6.54 -4.70
C ILE A 4 2.54 6.81 -3.61
N LEU A 5 1.48 6.02 -3.61
CA LEU A 5 0.43 6.03 -2.61
C LEU A 5 0.61 4.78 -1.77
N MET A 6 0.89 4.96 -0.49
CA MET A 6 1.26 3.86 0.40
C MET A 6 0.17 3.60 1.43
N MET A 7 -0.30 2.37 1.46
CA MET A 7 -1.24 1.90 2.45
C MET A 7 -0.44 1.23 3.56
N THR A 8 -0.47 1.81 4.76
CA THR A 8 0.31 1.31 5.90
C THR A 8 -0.60 0.92 7.05
N GLY A 9 -0.07 0.13 7.96
CA GLY A 9 -0.77 -0.26 9.17
C GLY A 9 0.19 -0.72 10.25
N THR A 10 -0.27 -0.61 11.50
CA THR A 10 0.43 -1.17 12.65
C THR A 10 0.16 -2.67 12.74
N LYS A 11 0.94 -3.37 13.58
CA LYS A 11 0.69 -4.80 13.83
C LYS A 11 -0.74 -5.03 14.30
N ALA A 12 -1.25 -4.18 15.18
CA ALA A 12 -2.63 -4.31 15.69
C ALA A 12 -3.66 -4.19 14.56
N GLN A 13 -3.42 -3.29 13.61
CA GLN A 13 -4.31 -3.12 12.45
C GLN A 13 -4.27 -4.34 11.52
N PHE A 14 -3.09 -4.93 11.31
CA PHE A 14 -2.99 -6.17 10.54
C PHE A 14 -3.70 -7.33 11.24
N ASP A 15 -3.55 -7.44 12.56
CA ASP A 15 -4.23 -8.48 13.33
C ASP A 15 -5.75 -8.32 13.25
N TRP A 16 -6.23 -7.09 13.30
CA TRP A 16 -7.64 -6.78 13.14
C TRP A 16 -8.15 -7.17 11.74
N TYR A 17 -7.41 -6.80 10.71
CA TYR A 17 -7.74 -7.14 9.33
C TYR A 17 -7.83 -8.66 9.13
N ALA A 18 -6.93 -9.40 9.75
CA ALA A 18 -6.91 -10.86 9.67
C ALA A 18 -8.17 -11.51 10.24
N LYS A 19 -8.93 -10.77 11.07
CA LYS A 19 -10.16 -11.26 11.68
C LYS A 19 -11.43 -10.84 10.93
N TRP A 20 -11.29 -10.11 9.84
CA TRP A 20 -12.46 -9.71 9.06
C TRP A 20 -13.20 -10.94 8.54
N SER A 21 -14.53 -10.80 8.41
CA SER A 21 -15.34 -11.84 7.79
C SER A 21 -14.94 -12.03 6.33
N ARG A 22 -15.21 -13.21 5.80
CA ARG A 22 -15.00 -13.48 4.39
C ARG A 22 -15.78 -12.51 3.50
N GLN A 23 -17.00 -12.18 3.89
CA GLN A 23 -17.83 -11.24 3.15
C GLN A 23 -17.20 -9.86 3.07
N ASP A 24 -16.67 -9.36 4.20
CA ASP A 24 -16.02 -8.05 4.25
C ASP A 24 -14.75 -8.03 3.40
N LEU A 25 -13.95 -9.10 3.45
CA LEU A 25 -12.76 -9.22 2.62
C LEU A 25 -13.10 -9.24 1.14
N GLN A 26 -14.13 -9.96 0.76
CA GLN A 26 -14.57 -10.04 -0.63
C GLN A 26 -15.03 -8.67 -1.15
N ALA A 27 -15.75 -7.92 -0.32
CA ALA A 27 -16.19 -6.58 -0.69
C ALA A 27 -15.01 -5.64 -0.91
N GLN A 28 -13.99 -5.71 -0.05
CA GLN A 28 -12.80 -4.91 -0.21
C GLN A 28 -12.03 -5.29 -1.47
N PHE A 29 -11.85 -6.59 -1.72
CA PHE A 29 -11.15 -7.06 -2.91
C PHE A 29 -11.87 -6.62 -4.19
N ALA A 30 -13.20 -6.69 -4.19
CA ALA A 30 -13.99 -6.25 -5.35
C ALA A 30 -13.80 -4.75 -5.60
N PHE A 31 -13.80 -3.95 -4.54
CA PHE A 31 -13.55 -2.51 -4.66
C PHE A 31 -12.15 -2.25 -5.24
N MET A 32 -11.13 -2.90 -4.67
CA MET A 32 -9.76 -2.70 -5.12
C MET A 32 -9.56 -3.13 -6.57
N HIS A 33 -10.18 -4.24 -6.96
CA HIS A 33 -10.11 -4.71 -8.33
C HIS A 33 -10.70 -3.69 -9.30
N ALA A 34 -11.89 -3.17 -9.00
CA ALA A 34 -12.57 -2.18 -9.83
C ALA A 34 -11.79 -0.86 -9.86
N PHE A 35 -11.28 -0.44 -8.73
CA PHE A 35 -10.49 0.79 -8.60
C PHE A 35 -9.21 0.70 -9.43
N ASN A 36 -8.48 -0.40 -9.31
CA ASN A 36 -7.24 -0.60 -10.06
C ASN A 36 -7.51 -0.67 -11.57
N LYS A 37 -8.60 -1.32 -11.96
CA LYS A 37 -9.00 -1.41 -13.36
C LYS A 37 -9.28 -0.03 -13.93
N GLU A 38 -10.02 0.81 -13.21
CA GLU A 38 -10.32 2.17 -13.63
C GLU A 38 -9.05 3.01 -13.80
N LEU A 39 -8.13 2.92 -12.84
CA LEU A 39 -6.86 3.64 -12.93
C LEU A 39 -6.03 3.17 -14.12
N ARG A 40 -6.05 1.87 -14.39
CA ARG A 40 -5.32 1.29 -15.52
C ARG A 40 -5.91 1.74 -16.84
N GLU A 41 -7.22 1.71 -16.97
CA GLU A 41 -7.90 2.11 -18.20
C GLU A 41 -7.75 3.60 -18.49
N SER A 42 -7.63 4.44 -17.46
CA SER A 42 -7.40 5.87 -17.63
C SER A 42 -5.94 6.22 -17.95
N GLY A 43 -5.04 5.23 -17.93
CA GLY A 43 -3.62 5.44 -18.21
C GLY A 43 -2.84 6.04 -17.05
N VAL A 44 -3.45 6.15 -15.88
CA VAL A 44 -2.83 6.76 -14.69
C VAL A 44 -1.95 5.78 -13.94
N LEU A 45 -2.33 4.50 -13.92
CA LEU A 45 -1.65 3.50 -13.10
C LEU A 45 -0.34 3.04 -13.73
N VAL A 46 0.76 3.18 -12.99
CA VAL A 46 2.07 2.66 -13.40
C VAL A 46 2.27 1.27 -12.81
N ALA A 47 2.00 1.09 -11.51
CA ALA A 47 2.15 -0.19 -10.82
C ALA A 47 1.31 -0.20 -9.55
N THR A 48 0.90 -1.38 -9.12
CA THR A 48 0.23 -1.59 -7.84
C THR A 48 0.48 -3.02 -7.37
N GLU A 49 0.77 -3.18 -6.08
CA GLU A 49 0.98 -4.49 -5.48
C GLU A 49 0.49 -4.49 -4.02
N GLY A 50 -0.05 -5.62 -3.60
CA GLY A 50 -0.27 -5.90 -2.19
C GLY A 50 0.89 -6.72 -1.64
N LEU A 51 1.16 -6.59 -0.37
CA LEU A 51 2.28 -7.26 0.28
C LEU A 51 1.77 -8.28 1.31
N ALA A 52 2.57 -9.31 1.55
CA ALA A 52 2.32 -10.28 2.60
C ALA A 52 2.34 -9.58 3.97
N PHE A 53 1.72 -10.21 4.96
CA PHE A 53 1.67 -9.65 6.32
C PHE A 53 3.08 -9.51 6.91
N PRO A 54 3.28 -8.54 7.82
CA PRO A 54 4.59 -8.24 8.37
C PRO A 54 5.29 -9.42 9.05
N ALA A 55 4.53 -10.41 9.54
CA ALA A 55 5.11 -11.59 10.16
C ALA A 55 6.06 -12.35 9.24
N GLU A 56 5.88 -12.23 7.93
CA GLU A 56 6.70 -12.90 6.93
C GLU A 56 7.85 -12.03 6.43
N ALA A 57 7.91 -10.78 6.88
CA ALA A 57 8.95 -9.86 6.44
C ALA A 57 10.28 -10.14 7.16
N LYS A 58 11.36 -9.86 6.46
CA LYS A 58 12.72 -9.94 7.02
C LYS A 58 13.46 -8.65 6.77
N VAL A 59 14.24 -8.25 7.74
CA VAL A 59 15.24 -7.20 7.55
C VAL A 59 16.55 -7.90 7.23
N VAL A 60 17.20 -7.51 6.16
CA VAL A 60 18.43 -8.14 5.70
C VAL A 60 19.56 -7.12 5.72
N ARG A 61 20.65 -7.48 6.36
CA ARG A 61 21.89 -6.70 6.34
C ARG A 61 23.02 -7.55 5.76
N ALA A 62 24.05 -6.90 5.28
CA ALA A 62 25.22 -7.60 4.77
C ALA A 62 26.16 -7.96 5.91
N GLY A 63 26.63 -9.19 5.94
CA GLY A 63 27.74 -9.60 6.78
C GLY A 63 29.07 -9.13 6.21
N LEU A 64 30.17 -9.52 6.87
CA LEU A 64 31.51 -9.06 6.50
C LEU A 64 31.90 -9.42 5.06
N ASN A 65 31.38 -10.52 4.54
CA ASN A 65 31.71 -11.00 3.20
C ASN A 65 30.52 -10.86 2.25
N GLY A 66 29.55 -9.99 2.58
CA GLY A 66 28.37 -9.77 1.75
C GLY A 66 27.28 -10.82 1.92
N GLU A 67 27.44 -11.79 2.84
CA GLU A 67 26.39 -12.77 3.10
C GLU A 67 25.18 -12.12 3.76
N PRO A 68 23.96 -12.62 3.50
CA PRO A 68 22.76 -12.04 4.10
C PRO A 68 22.68 -12.39 5.59
N ILE A 69 22.44 -11.38 6.42
CA ILE A 69 22.08 -11.55 7.82
C ILE A 69 20.65 -11.10 7.97
N THR A 70 19.76 -12.01 8.37
CA THR A 70 18.32 -11.75 8.38
C THR A 70 17.77 -11.69 9.80
N ASP A 71 16.88 -10.73 10.02
CA ASP A 71 16.11 -10.59 11.25
C ASP A 71 14.64 -10.42 10.93
N GLY A 72 13.78 -10.78 11.87
CA GLY A 72 12.37 -10.45 11.77
C GLY A 72 12.15 -8.95 11.98
N VAL A 73 10.94 -8.48 11.69
CA VAL A 73 10.54 -7.09 11.90
C VAL A 73 9.59 -7.03 13.09
N PHE A 74 9.95 -6.24 14.11
CA PHE A 74 9.31 -6.43 15.39
C PHE A 74 8.71 -5.25 16.14
N PRO A 75 8.92 -3.99 15.90
CA PRO A 75 8.29 -3.08 16.85
C PRO A 75 6.78 -3.03 16.63
N GLU A 76 6.03 -3.29 17.69
CA GLU A 76 4.58 -3.25 17.63
C GLU A 76 4.05 -1.83 17.39
N SER A 77 4.86 -0.82 17.65
CA SER A 77 4.55 0.57 17.39
C SER A 77 4.91 1.02 15.98
N LYS A 78 5.58 0.17 15.20
CA LYS A 78 6.00 0.52 13.85
C LYS A 78 4.84 0.34 12.88
N GLU A 79 4.79 1.16 11.84
CA GLU A 79 3.90 0.95 10.72
C GLU A 79 4.61 0.14 9.63
N PHE A 80 3.85 -0.70 8.97
CA PHE A 80 4.33 -1.56 7.89
C PHE A 80 3.56 -1.26 6.63
N LEU A 81 4.24 -1.31 5.50
CA LEU A 81 3.59 -1.15 4.21
C LEU A 81 2.73 -2.37 3.92
N ALA A 82 1.46 -2.14 3.59
CA ALA A 82 0.52 -3.19 3.23
C ALA A 82 0.38 -3.35 1.71
N GLY A 83 0.56 -2.25 0.99
CA GLY A 83 0.45 -2.23 -0.45
C GLY A 83 0.67 -0.82 -0.95
N TYR A 84 0.72 -0.67 -2.27
CA TYR A 84 0.98 0.64 -2.85
C TYR A 84 0.40 0.74 -4.25
N TRP A 85 0.24 2.00 -4.69
CA TRP A 85 -0.01 2.36 -6.08
C TRP A 85 1.07 3.34 -6.51
N ILE A 86 1.59 3.17 -7.70
CA ILE A 86 2.41 4.18 -8.35
C ILE A 86 1.58 4.74 -9.49
N ILE A 87 1.38 6.06 -9.48
CA ILE A 87 0.54 6.74 -10.45
C ILE A 87 1.32 7.87 -11.13
N ASP A 88 0.92 8.18 -12.35
CA ASP A 88 1.47 9.30 -13.11
C ASP A 88 0.34 10.27 -13.38
N VAL A 89 0.42 11.45 -12.78
CA VAL A 89 -0.64 12.46 -12.84
C VAL A 89 -0.05 13.85 -13.09
N GLU A 90 -0.92 14.78 -13.47
CA GLU A 90 -0.50 16.13 -13.83
C GLU A 90 -0.28 17.05 -12.63
N SER A 91 -0.79 16.69 -11.44
CA SER A 91 -0.71 17.56 -10.27
C SER A 91 -0.74 16.77 -8.96
N PRO A 92 -0.20 17.34 -7.86
CA PRO A 92 -0.35 16.72 -6.54
C PRO A 92 -1.82 16.56 -6.13
N GLU A 93 -2.66 17.52 -6.49
CA GLU A 93 -4.08 17.49 -6.13
C GLU A 93 -4.79 16.28 -6.73
N ARG A 94 -4.40 15.91 -7.94
CA ARG A 94 -4.96 14.70 -8.57
C ARG A 94 -4.53 13.44 -7.81
N ALA A 95 -3.27 13.39 -7.36
CA ALA A 95 -2.79 12.29 -6.52
C ALA A 95 -3.59 12.18 -5.23
N TYR A 96 -3.90 13.31 -4.60
CA TYR A 96 -4.69 13.33 -3.36
C TYR A 96 -6.12 12.84 -3.58
N GLU A 97 -6.75 13.21 -4.69
CA GLU A 97 -8.07 12.71 -5.04
C GLU A 97 -8.09 11.19 -5.17
N ILE A 98 -7.07 10.65 -5.84
CA ILE A 98 -6.96 9.20 -6.04
C ILE A 98 -6.74 8.49 -4.69
N ALA A 99 -5.87 9.05 -3.85
CA ALA A 99 -5.63 8.51 -2.50
C ALA A 99 -6.90 8.53 -1.65
N ALA A 100 -7.67 9.62 -1.72
CA ALA A 100 -8.93 9.71 -0.99
C ALA A 100 -9.91 8.62 -1.44
N ARG A 101 -9.98 8.34 -2.74
CA ARG A 101 -10.82 7.26 -3.25
C ARG A 101 -10.36 5.89 -2.74
N ALA A 102 -9.05 5.64 -2.71
CA ALA A 102 -8.52 4.40 -2.17
C ALA A 102 -8.89 4.23 -0.70
N SER A 103 -8.87 5.31 0.06
CA SER A 103 -9.23 5.32 1.48
C SER A 103 -10.70 5.01 1.73
N MET A 104 -11.54 5.10 0.71
CA MET A 104 -12.96 4.77 0.81
C MET A 104 -13.26 3.28 0.63
N ALA A 105 -12.25 2.45 0.42
CA ALA A 105 -12.46 1.01 0.30
C ALA A 105 -13.27 0.50 1.49
N PRO A 106 -14.26 -0.38 1.27
CA PRO A 106 -15.14 -0.80 2.35
C PRO A 106 -14.40 -1.62 3.40
N GLY A 107 -14.72 -1.33 4.65
CA GLY A 107 -14.31 -2.10 5.81
C GLY A 107 -15.48 -2.95 6.32
N PRO A 108 -15.40 -3.42 7.58
CA PRO A 108 -16.48 -4.23 8.17
C PRO A 108 -17.84 -3.53 8.09
N GLY A 109 -18.84 -4.31 7.68
CA GLY A 109 -20.20 -3.79 7.52
C GLY A 109 -20.39 -2.88 6.31
N GLY A 110 -19.43 -2.82 5.39
CA GLY A 110 -19.51 -2.00 4.19
C GLY A 110 -19.20 -0.52 4.41
N GLN A 111 -18.86 -0.12 5.63
CA GLN A 111 -18.48 1.27 5.91
C GLN A 111 -17.12 1.58 5.30
N PRO A 112 -16.87 2.81 4.84
CA PRO A 112 -15.55 3.18 4.37
C PRO A 112 -14.50 2.90 5.44
N SER A 113 -13.41 2.26 5.07
CA SER A 113 -12.34 1.93 6.02
C SER A 113 -11.62 3.17 6.52
N ASN A 114 -11.62 4.22 5.72
CA ASN A 114 -10.96 5.48 6.02
C ASN A 114 -9.50 5.29 6.42
N MET A 115 -8.84 4.36 5.76
CA MET A 115 -7.45 4.01 6.02
C MET A 115 -6.54 5.12 5.52
N PRO A 116 -5.59 5.59 6.34
CA PRO A 116 -4.66 6.63 5.87
C PRO A 116 -3.81 6.13 4.70
N ILE A 117 -3.66 6.98 3.69
CA ILE A 117 -2.81 6.70 2.54
C ILE A 117 -1.74 7.79 2.50
N GLU A 118 -0.49 7.42 2.64
CA GLU A 118 0.62 8.37 2.51
C GLU A 118 0.92 8.60 1.04
N VAL A 119 1.00 9.85 0.64
CA VAL A 119 1.26 10.25 -0.75
C VAL A 119 2.62 10.91 -0.82
N ARG A 120 3.52 10.36 -1.63
CA ARG A 120 4.86 10.93 -1.81
C ARG A 120 5.22 10.99 -3.27
N GLN A 121 5.79 12.12 -3.68
CA GLN A 121 6.28 12.24 -5.04
C GLN A 121 7.51 11.36 -5.24
N ILE A 122 7.58 10.69 -6.36
CA ILE A 122 8.75 9.91 -6.72
C ILE A 122 9.75 10.85 -7.39
N VAL A 123 10.91 10.94 -6.78
CA VAL A 123 12.01 11.75 -7.30
C VAL A 123 13.14 10.79 -7.60
N SER A 124 13.15 10.28 -8.81
CA SER A 124 14.12 9.26 -9.19
C SER A 124 15.34 9.90 -9.80
N ALA A 125 16.49 9.77 -9.16
CA ALA A 125 17.76 10.21 -9.73
C ALA A 125 18.06 9.51 -11.06
N ALA A 126 17.65 8.25 -11.18
CA ALA A 126 17.86 7.47 -12.40
C ALA A 126 17.10 8.05 -13.60
N SER A 127 15.96 8.71 -13.36
CA SER A 127 15.18 9.33 -14.44
C SER A 127 15.83 10.60 -14.99
N ASN A 128 16.83 11.13 -14.30
CA ASN A 128 17.54 12.34 -14.67
C ASN A 128 18.92 12.07 -15.28
N SER A 129 19.30 10.83 -15.37
CA SER A 129 20.61 10.44 -15.88
C SER A 129 20.55 9.99 -17.32
#